data_2ecbc430fd8711987efbd9ec8ba80eb7
#
_entry.id   2ecbc430fd8711987efbd9ec8ba80eb7
#
_cell.length_a   1.000
_cell.length_b   1.000
_cell.length_c   1.000
_cell.angle_alpha   90.00
_cell.angle_beta   90.00
_cell.angle_gamma   90.00
#
_symmetry.space_group_name_H-M   'P 1'
#
loop_
_entity.id
_entity.type
_entity.pdbx_description
1 polymer ?
#
loop_
_entity_poly.entity_id
_entity_poly.type
_entity_poly.pdbx_seq_one_letter_code
_entity_poly.pdbx_strand_id
1 'polypeptide(L)'
;AMGYRGYGLPIGEVISEGNVGLMQAVKRFDPEKGFRLATYAMWWIRASIQEYILRSWSLVKMGTTAAQKKLFFNLRRLKGEMEALEDGDLRPEHVSKIAHKLAVTEEEVVSMNRRMGGGGDASLNAPIGGAGGEGDSEWMDWLSDDAEENQETTLADSEEFDARMGLLQEAMGELNERERHIIQ
;
A
#
# COMPACT_ATOMS: atom_id res chain seq x y z
N ALA A 1 -0.71 -2.80 -24.00
CA ALA A 1 -1.49 -3.55 -23.01
C ALA A 1 -0.87 -4.92 -22.71
N MET A 2 -0.52 -5.73 -23.73
CA MET A 2 -0.03 -7.12 -23.52
C MET A 2 1.15 -7.25 -22.57
N GLY A 3 2.13 -6.35 -22.59
CA GLY A 3 3.27 -6.36 -21.66
C GLY A 3 2.92 -6.08 -20.18
N TYR A 4 1.67 -5.75 -19.89
CA TYR A 4 1.20 -5.43 -18.53
C TYR A 4 0.24 -6.50 -17.95
N ARG A 5 0.10 -7.65 -18.60
CA ARG A 5 -0.76 -8.75 -18.12
C ARG A 5 -0.37 -9.31 -16.76
N GLY A 6 0.90 -9.23 -16.40
CA GLY A 6 1.42 -9.80 -15.16
C GLY A 6 1.01 -9.06 -13.87
N TYR A 7 0.27 -7.96 -13.96
CA TYR A 7 -0.19 -7.18 -12.80
C TYR A 7 -1.57 -7.59 -12.28
N GLY A 8 -2.21 -8.62 -12.85
CA GLY A 8 -3.49 -9.15 -12.36
C GLY A 8 -4.73 -8.30 -12.69
N LEU A 9 -4.55 -7.20 -13.43
CA LEU A 9 -5.67 -6.33 -13.81
C LEU A 9 -6.37 -6.80 -15.08
N PRO A 10 -7.70 -6.59 -15.25
CA PRO A 10 -8.45 -6.93 -16.43
C PRO A 10 -7.88 -6.25 -17.66
N ILE A 11 -7.57 -7.03 -18.69
CA ILE A 11 -6.92 -6.52 -19.92
C ILE A 11 -7.78 -5.47 -20.65
N GLY A 12 -9.11 -5.62 -20.58
CA GLY A 12 -10.06 -4.66 -21.14
C GLY A 12 -9.93 -3.28 -20.56
N GLU A 13 -9.75 -3.18 -19.24
CA GLU A 13 -9.54 -1.91 -18.53
C GLU A 13 -8.20 -1.28 -18.89
N VAL A 14 -7.14 -2.09 -18.96
CA VAL A 14 -5.81 -1.62 -19.40
C VAL A 14 -5.85 -1.09 -20.84
N ILE A 15 -6.65 -1.68 -21.73
CA ILE A 15 -6.85 -1.18 -23.09
C ILE A 15 -7.63 0.13 -23.07
N SER A 16 -8.71 0.21 -22.28
CA SER A 16 -9.54 1.39 -22.17
C SER A 16 -8.73 2.59 -21.67
N GLU A 17 -7.89 2.39 -20.66
CA GLU A 17 -7.01 3.42 -20.14
C GLU A 17 -5.94 3.83 -21.18
N GLY A 18 -5.42 2.87 -21.93
CA GLY A 18 -4.56 3.15 -23.08
C GLY A 18 -5.25 4.04 -24.14
N ASN A 19 -6.54 3.84 -24.40
CA ASN A 19 -7.33 4.69 -25.31
C ASN A 19 -7.51 6.10 -24.76
N VAL A 20 -7.67 6.27 -23.44
CA VAL A 20 -7.68 7.60 -22.79
C VAL A 20 -6.36 8.31 -23.03
N GLY A 21 -5.23 7.63 -22.85
CA GLY A 21 -3.91 8.17 -23.17
C GLY A 21 -3.77 8.55 -24.65
N LEU A 22 -4.28 7.74 -25.56
CA LEU A 22 -4.29 8.06 -27.00
C LEU A 22 -5.11 9.32 -27.30
N MET A 23 -6.30 9.45 -26.70
CA MET A 23 -7.13 10.67 -26.86
C MET A 23 -6.41 11.93 -26.36
N GLN A 24 -5.71 11.82 -25.24
CA GLN A 24 -4.90 12.94 -24.73
C GLN A 24 -3.77 13.31 -25.68
N ALA A 25 -3.11 12.31 -26.26
CA ALA A 25 -2.08 12.53 -27.27
C ALA A 25 -2.63 13.26 -28.49
N VAL A 26 -3.77 12.83 -29.05
CA VAL A 26 -4.40 13.47 -30.23
C VAL A 26 -4.75 14.94 -29.93
N LYS A 27 -5.31 15.24 -28.76
CA LYS A 27 -5.67 16.61 -28.37
C LYS A 27 -4.46 17.57 -28.26
N ARG A 28 -3.28 17.02 -27.96
CA ARG A 28 -2.05 17.80 -27.72
C ARG A 28 -1.03 17.69 -28.85
N PHE A 29 -1.35 16.91 -29.88
CA PHE A 29 -0.44 16.68 -30.98
C PHE A 29 -0.37 17.90 -31.88
N ASP A 30 0.84 18.29 -32.21
CA ASP A 30 1.15 19.40 -33.13
C ASP A 30 1.88 18.84 -34.37
N PRO A 31 1.22 18.82 -35.54
CA PRO A 31 1.79 18.29 -36.77
C PRO A 31 3.01 19.07 -37.27
N GLU A 32 3.08 20.37 -36.97
CA GLU A 32 4.15 21.27 -37.47
C GLU A 32 5.52 20.93 -36.88
N LYS A 33 5.55 20.17 -35.76
CA LYS A 33 6.80 19.74 -35.14
C LYS A 33 7.51 18.58 -35.86
N GLY A 34 6.95 18.05 -36.96
CA GLY A 34 7.60 17.07 -37.82
C GLY A 34 7.68 15.65 -37.26
N PHE A 35 7.06 15.35 -36.09
CA PHE A 35 7.04 14.02 -35.51
C PHE A 35 5.77 13.27 -35.93
N ARG A 36 5.85 11.93 -35.98
CA ARG A 36 4.67 11.08 -36.24
C ARG A 36 3.80 10.99 -35.00
N LEU A 37 2.47 11.11 -35.17
CA LEU A 37 1.49 10.92 -34.08
C LEU A 37 1.71 9.60 -33.33
N ALA A 38 1.99 8.51 -34.02
CA ALA A 38 2.20 7.20 -33.40
C ALA A 38 3.35 7.21 -32.37
N THR A 39 4.46 7.89 -32.67
CA THR A 39 5.60 8.02 -31.77
C THR A 39 5.24 8.84 -30.53
N TYR A 40 4.54 9.95 -30.73
CA TYR A 40 4.07 10.82 -29.63
C TYR A 40 3.01 10.13 -28.76
N ALA A 41 2.04 9.49 -29.39
CA ALA A 41 0.96 8.79 -28.67
C ALA A 41 1.47 7.62 -27.84
N MET A 42 2.53 6.93 -28.25
CA MET A 42 3.09 5.81 -27.50
C MET A 42 3.53 6.20 -26.09
N TRP A 43 4.04 7.41 -25.89
CA TRP A 43 4.41 7.95 -24.57
C TRP A 43 3.18 8.18 -23.69
N TRP A 44 2.13 8.78 -24.25
CA TRP A 44 0.88 9.01 -23.55
C TRP A 44 0.17 7.73 -23.15
N ILE A 45 0.10 6.78 -24.09
CA ILE A 45 -0.50 5.46 -23.84
C ILE A 45 0.24 4.74 -22.71
N ARG A 46 1.56 4.73 -22.73
CA ARG A 46 2.36 4.10 -21.65
C ARG A 46 2.14 4.79 -20.31
N ALA A 47 2.17 6.11 -20.29
CA ALA A 47 1.99 6.88 -19.07
C ALA A 47 0.62 6.61 -18.45
N SER A 48 -0.45 6.65 -19.25
CA SER A 48 -1.82 6.39 -18.81
C SER A 48 -1.97 4.96 -18.24
N ILE A 49 -1.47 3.95 -18.96
CA ILE A 49 -1.51 2.55 -18.49
C ILE A 49 -0.72 2.39 -17.19
N GLN A 50 0.47 2.96 -17.07
CA GLN A 50 1.29 2.85 -15.87
C GLN A 50 0.65 3.56 -14.68
N GLU A 51 0.05 4.71 -14.89
CA GLU A 51 -0.68 5.43 -13.85
C GLU A 51 -1.89 4.64 -13.35
N TYR A 52 -2.66 4.05 -14.28
CA TYR A 52 -3.78 3.19 -13.96
C TYR A 52 -3.35 1.99 -13.12
N ILE A 53 -2.29 1.27 -13.52
CA ILE A 53 -1.77 0.11 -12.80
C ILE A 53 -1.37 0.50 -11.37
N LEU A 54 -0.62 1.59 -11.19
CA LEU A 54 -0.19 2.04 -9.86
C LEU A 54 -1.36 2.41 -8.95
N ARG A 55 -2.47 2.87 -9.53
CA ARG A 55 -3.68 3.26 -8.78
C ARG A 55 -4.56 2.06 -8.44
N SER A 56 -4.63 1.06 -9.32
CA SER A 56 -5.61 -0.03 -9.25
C SER A 56 -5.02 -1.36 -8.79
N TRP A 57 -3.69 -1.48 -8.68
CA TRP A 57 -3.03 -2.72 -8.31
C TRP A 57 -3.26 -3.11 -6.84
N SER A 58 -3.37 -2.13 -5.93
CA SER A 58 -3.59 -2.34 -4.50
C SER A 58 -4.52 -1.27 -3.94
N LEU A 59 -5.31 -1.62 -2.94
CA LEU A 59 -6.15 -0.68 -2.16
C LEU A 59 -5.29 0.36 -1.44
N VAL A 60 -4.10 -0.05 -0.99
CA VAL A 60 -3.14 0.86 -0.39
C VAL A 60 -2.31 1.52 -1.49
N LYS A 61 -2.47 2.83 -1.65
CA LYS A 61 -1.78 3.61 -2.69
C LYS A 61 -0.26 3.40 -2.68
N MET A 62 0.27 3.01 -3.83
CA MET A 62 1.70 2.81 -4.06
C MET A 62 2.25 3.77 -5.11
N GLY A 63 3.58 3.87 -5.18
CA GLY A 63 4.25 4.59 -6.28
C GLY A 63 4.11 6.10 -6.18
N THR A 64 4.14 6.67 -4.97
CA THR A 64 4.11 8.11 -4.76
C THR A 64 5.41 8.79 -5.19
N THR A 65 6.56 8.11 -5.04
CA THR A 65 7.87 8.64 -5.43
C THR A 65 8.36 8.08 -6.77
N ALA A 66 9.29 8.79 -7.43
CA ALA A 66 9.90 8.32 -8.66
C ALA A 66 10.68 7.00 -8.47
N ALA A 67 11.31 6.82 -7.31
CA ALA A 67 12.02 5.60 -6.93
C ALA A 67 11.07 4.41 -6.84
N GLN A 68 9.94 4.56 -6.14
CA GLN A 68 8.92 3.52 -6.02
C GLN A 68 8.32 3.12 -7.37
N LYS A 69 8.06 4.08 -8.26
CA LYS A 69 7.59 3.79 -9.63
C LYS A 69 8.62 2.99 -10.43
N LYS A 70 9.89 3.38 -10.36
CA LYS A 70 10.97 2.62 -10.99
C LYS A 70 11.06 1.20 -10.49
N LEU A 71 11.02 1.02 -9.16
CA LEU A 71 11.08 -0.29 -8.52
C LEU A 71 9.88 -1.14 -8.95
N PHE A 72 8.67 -0.65 -8.82
CA PHE A 72 7.44 -1.39 -9.13
C PHE A 72 7.47 -2.01 -10.54
N PHE A 73 7.89 -1.25 -11.57
CA PHE A 73 7.89 -1.75 -12.94
C PHE A 73 9.14 -2.56 -13.32
N ASN A 74 10.24 -2.43 -12.61
CA ASN A 74 11.50 -3.07 -12.97
C ASN A 74 11.91 -4.22 -12.04
N LEU A 75 11.44 -4.25 -10.77
CA LEU A 75 11.88 -5.21 -9.77
C LEU A 75 11.68 -6.67 -10.23
N ARG A 76 10.47 -7.00 -10.73
CA ARG A 76 10.14 -8.35 -11.19
C ARG A 76 11.04 -8.82 -12.33
N ARG A 77 11.33 -7.93 -13.29
CA ARG A 77 12.23 -8.24 -14.40
C ARG A 77 13.67 -8.46 -13.90
N LEU A 78 14.14 -7.61 -12.99
CA LEU A 78 15.48 -7.72 -12.44
C LEU A 78 15.66 -8.97 -11.56
N LYS A 79 14.63 -9.36 -10.80
CA LYS A 79 14.61 -10.64 -10.08
C LYS A 79 14.74 -11.81 -11.04
N GLY A 80 14.02 -11.81 -12.16
CA GLY A 80 14.14 -12.84 -13.19
C GLY A 80 15.51 -12.89 -13.86
N GLU A 81 16.14 -11.74 -14.13
CA GLU A 81 17.49 -11.66 -14.70
C GLU A 81 18.56 -12.21 -13.74
N MET A 82 18.32 -12.16 -12.44
CA MET A 82 19.25 -12.61 -11.39
C MET A 82 18.94 -14.02 -10.86
N GLU A 83 17.95 -14.70 -11.48
CA GLU A 83 17.46 -16.01 -10.99
C GLU A 83 16.99 -15.99 -9.53
N ALA A 84 16.72 -14.80 -9.00
CA ALA A 84 16.25 -14.57 -7.64
C ALA A 84 14.71 -14.67 -7.56
N LEU A 85 14.15 -15.78 -8.06
CA LEU A 85 12.71 -16.02 -8.13
C LEU A 85 12.17 -16.68 -6.86
N GLU A 86 13.01 -16.89 -5.85
CA GLU A 86 12.58 -17.44 -4.56
C GLU A 86 11.56 -16.51 -3.91
N ASP A 87 10.48 -17.09 -3.40
CA ASP A 87 9.51 -16.39 -2.59
C ASP A 87 10.13 -16.04 -1.23
N GLY A 88 10.16 -14.77 -0.90
CA GLY A 88 10.70 -14.27 0.35
C GLY A 88 11.63 -13.06 0.19
N ASP A 89 12.44 -12.84 1.22
CA ASP A 89 13.37 -11.72 1.24
C ASP A 89 14.56 -11.98 0.29
N LEU A 90 14.90 -10.94 -0.47
CA LEU A 90 16.03 -10.96 -1.38
C LEU A 90 17.35 -11.07 -0.61
N ARG A 91 18.32 -11.81 -1.16
CA ARG A 91 19.70 -11.83 -0.61
C ARG A 91 20.31 -10.43 -0.66
N PRO A 92 21.14 -10.05 0.34
CA PRO A 92 21.74 -8.71 0.39
C PRO A 92 22.50 -8.33 -0.88
N GLU A 93 23.18 -9.30 -1.51
CA GLU A 93 23.90 -9.08 -2.78
C GLU A 93 22.99 -8.67 -3.93
N HIS A 94 21.77 -9.26 -4.02
CA HIS A 94 20.79 -8.91 -5.03
C HIS A 94 20.15 -7.55 -4.76
N VAL A 95 19.88 -7.25 -3.47
CA VAL A 95 19.37 -5.94 -3.05
C VAL A 95 20.35 -4.84 -3.47
N SER A 96 21.63 -4.99 -3.17
CA SER A 96 22.66 -3.99 -3.51
C SER A 96 22.79 -3.80 -5.03
N LYS A 97 22.80 -4.90 -5.80
CA LYS A 97 22.83 -4.81 -7.28
C LYS A 97 21.62 -4.09 -7.87
N ILE A 98 20.40 -4.36 -7.35
CA ILE A 98 19.17 -3.72 -7.79
C ILE A 98 19.19 -2.23 -7.42
N ALA A 99 19.57 -1.91 -6.18
CA ALA A 99 19.68 -0.55 -5.68
C ALA A 99 20.61 0.28 -6.56
N HIS A 100 21.80 -0.24 -6.86
CA HIS A 100 22.75 0.42 -7.73
C HIS A 100 22.24 0.58 -9.18
N LYS A 101 21.62 -0.47 -9.77
CA LYS A 101 21.11 -0.45 -11.15
C LYS A 101 19.96 0.53 -11.35
N LEU A 102 19.11 0.72 -10.33
CA LEU A 102 17.96 1.62 -10.37
C LEU A 102 18.24 2.98 -9.73
N ALA A 103 19.39 3.19 -9.10
CA ALA A 103 19.74 4.38 -8.33
C ALA A 103 18.67 4.71 -7.27
N VAL A 104 18.40 3.73 -6.41
CA VAL A 104 17.45 3.77 -5.28
C VAL A 104 18.15 3.23 -4.03
N THR A 105 17.57 3.43 -2.85
CA THR A 105 18.13 2.91 -1.61
C THR A 105 17.84 1.41 -1.45
N GLU A 106 18.68 0.70 -0.69
CA GLU A 106 18.50 -0.73 -0.39
C GLU A 106 17.22 -0.96 0.41
N GLU A 107 16.89 -0.06 1.33
CA GLU A 107 15.65 -0.09 2.12
C GLU A 107 14.40 -0.02 1.23
N GLU A 108 14.41 0.84 0.21
CA GLU A 108 13.31 0.94 -0.75
C GLU A 108 13.15 -0.36 -1.56
N VAL A 109 14.26 -1.03 -1.91
CA VAL A 109 14.22 -2.33 -2.62
C VAL A 109 13.60 -3.40 -1.74
N VAL A 110 14.02 -3.53 -0.47
CA VAL A 110 13.51 -4.52 0.48
C VAL A 110 12.02 -4.27 0.76
N SER A 111 11.65 -3.03 1.05
CA SER A 111 10.25 -2.63 1.29
C SER A 111 9.35 -2.96 0.09
N MET A 112 9.79 -2.63 -1.12
CA MET A 112 9.04 -2.93 -2.34
C MET A 112 8.96 -4.44 -2.61
N ASN A 113 10.04 -5.20 -2.34
CA ASN A 113 10.04 -6.65 -2.50
C ASN A 113 9.01 -7.32 -1.60
N ARG A 114 8.98 -6.96 -0.31
CA ARG A 114 8.00 -7.50 0.66
C ARG A 114 6.57 -7.19 0.25
N ARG A 115 6.34 -5.98 -0.24
CA ARG A 115 5.03 -5.53 -0.67
C ARG A 115 4.52 -6.23 -1.94
N MET A 116 5.42 -6.55 -2.86
CA MET A 116 5.09 -7.27 -4.11
C MET A 116 5.10 -8.79 -3.95
N GLY A 117 5.76 -9.33 -2.94
CA GLY A 117 5.89 -10.76 -2.69
C GLY A 117 4.58 -11.42 -2.21
N GLY A 118 3.69 -10.66 -1.59
CA GLY A 118 2.42 -11.16 -1.05
C GLY A 118 1.31 -11.43 -2.07
N GLY A 119 1.57 -11.30 -3.37
CA GLY A 119 0.59 -11.64 -4.41
C GLY A 119 -0.55 -10.63 -4.61
N GLY A 120 -0.53 -9.50 -3.90
CA GLY A 120 -1.59 -8.49 -3.91
C GLY A 120 -2.46 -8.52 -2.64
N ASP A 121 -3.54 -7.74 -2.64
CA ASP A 121 -4.45 -7.67 -1.50
C ASP A 121 -5.30 -8.94 -1.41
N ALA A 122 -5.31 -9.59 -0.24
CA ALA A 122 -6.15 -10.74 0.03
C ALA A 122 -7.58 -10.31 0.36
N SER A 123 -8.56 -11.06 -0.13
CA SER A 123 -9.96 -10.82 0.23
C SER A 123 -10.27 -11.44 1.59
N LEU A 124 -10.77 -10.65 2.51
CA LEU A 124 -11.24 -11.13 3.81
C LEU A 124 -12.53 -11.98 3.70
N ASN A 125 -13.28 -11.81 2.61
CA ASN A 125 -14.45 -12.62 2.31
C ASN A 125 -14.10 -13.93 1.58
N ALA A 126 -12.83 -14.27 1.47
CA ALA A 126 -12.44 -15.55 0.91
C ALA A 126 -12.73 -16.68 1.91
N PRO A 127 -13.36 -17.80 1.49
CA PRO A 127 -13.68 -18.92 2.38
C PRO A 127 -12.39 -19.60 2.87
N ILE A 128 -12.36 -19.93 4.14
CA ILE A 128 -11.27 -20.69 4.76
C ILE A 128 -11.51 -22.16 4.50
N GLY A 129 -10.83 -22.79 3.57
CA GLY A 129 -10.95 -24.22 3.35
C GLY A 129 -11.17 -24.64 1.90
N GLY A 130 -11.13 -23.73 0.96
CA GLY A 130 -11.28 -24.02 -0.46
C GLY A 130 -12.72 -24.36 -0.88
N ALA A 131 -12.97 -24.42 -2.18
CA ALA A 131 -14.28 -24.72 -2.77
C ALA A 131 -14.70 -26.17 -2.49
N GLY A 132 -15.21 -26.47 -1.31
CA GLY A 132 -15.67 -27.82 -0.94
C GLY A 132 -15.68 -28.13 0.54
N GLY A 133 -15.26 -27.23 1.41
CA GLY A 133 -15.33 -27.39 2.86
C GLY A 133 -16.72 -27.07 3.41
N GLU A 134 -17.23 -27.91 4.32
CA GLU A 134 -18.51 -27.75 5.03
C GLU A 134 -18.47 -26.62 6.07
N GLY A 135 -18.02 -25.42 5.69
CA GLY A 135 -17.96 -24.26 6.57
C GLY A 135 -17.97 -22.98 5.78
N ASP A 136 -19.01 -22.22 5.96
CA ASP A 136 -19.22 -20.88 5.37
C ASP A 136 -18.37 -19.81 6.09
N SER A 137 -17.24 -20.20 6.73
CA SER A 137 -16.37 -19.31 7.49
C SER A 137 -15.44 -18.55 6.56
N GLU A 138 -15.49 -17.25 6.64
CA GLU A 138 -14.62 -16.31 5.92
C GLU A 138 -13.40 -15.93 6.78
N TRP A 139 -12.33 -15.45 6.15
CA TRP A 139 -11.16 -14.92 6.87
C TRP A 139 -11.53 -13.77 7.84
N MET A 140 -12.59 -13.04 7.51
CA MET A 140 -13.09 -11.95 8.35
C MET A 140 -13.58 -12.45 9.72
N ASP A 141 -14.17 -13.64 9.79
CA ASP A 141 -14.71 -14.21 11.03
C ASP A 141 -13.62 -14.58 12.06
N TRP A 142 -12.38 -14.70 11.59
CA TRP A 142 -11.23 -15.06 12.43
C TRP A 142 -10.42 -13.86 12.89
N LEU A 143 -10.75 -12.67 12.39
CA LEU A 143 -10.08 -11.46 12.83
C LEU A 143 -10.69 -11.00 14.15
N SER A 144 -9.87 -11.02 15.21
CA SER A 144 -10.18 -10.36 16.47
C SER A 144 -9.54 -8.97 16.50
N ASP A 145 -10.20 -8.01 17.10
CA ASP A 145 -9.59 -6.71 17.40
C ASP A 145 -8.84 -6.82 18.74
N ASP A 146 -7.55 -7.15 18.65
CA ASP A 146 -6.68 -7.25 19.81
C ASP A 146 -6.30 -5.86 20.39
N ALA A 147 -6.69 -4.78 19.72
CA ALA A 147 -6.42 -3.41 20.17
C ALA A 147 -7.55 -2.85 21.07
N GLU A 148 -8.75 -3.43 21.01
CA GLU A 148 -9.80 -3.09 21.95
C GLU A 148 -9.57 -3.80 23.29
N GLU A 149 -9.37 -3.02 24.34
CA GLU A 149 -9.34 -3.54 25.70
C GLU A 149 -10.68 -4.20 26.05
N ASN A 150 -10.62 -5.29 26.81
CA ASN A 150 -11.82 -5.97 27.28
C ASN A 150 -12.71 -4.97 28.04
N GLN A 151 -14.02 -5.05 27.83
CA GLN A 151 -15.02 -4.18 28.47
C GLN A 151 -14.89 -4.17 29.99
N GLU A 152 -14.50 -5.29 30.60
CA GLU A 152 -14.21 -5.40 32.04
C GLU A 152 -13.02 -4.53 32.43
N THR A 153 -11.95 -4.56 31.67
CA THR A 153 -10.73 -3.78 31.90
C THR A 153 -11.03 -2.27 31.76
N THR A 154 -11.73 -1.91 30.68
CA THR A 154 -12.13 -0.51 30.42
C THR A 154 -13.01 0.04 31.53
N LEU A 155 -13.97 -0.77 32.04
CA LEU A 155 -14.82 -0.36 33.15
C LEU A 155 -14.02 -0.22 34.43
N ALA A 156 -13.17 -1.21 34.77
CA ALA A 156 -12.33 -1.18 35.95
C ALA A 156 -11.40 0.06 35.98
N ASP A 157 -10.76 0.35 34.84
CA ASP A 157 -9.89 1.52 34.72
C ASP A 157 -10.66 2.86 34.85
N SER A 158 -11.88 2.90 34.30
CA SER A 158 -12.75 4.06 34.44
C SER A 158 -13.21 4.28 35.88
N GLU A 159 -13.61 3.22 36.60
CA GLU A 159 -13.99 3.31 38.02
C GLU A 159 -12.80 3.68 38.92
N GLU A 160 -11.62 3.13 38.64
CA GLU A 160 -10.40 3.49 39.37
C GLU A 160 -10.01 4.97 39.13
N PHE A 161 -10.14 5.44 37.89
CA PHE A 161 -9.89 6.84 37.55
C PHE A 161 -10.87 7.76 38.26
N ASP A 162 -12.15 7.46 38.28
CA ASP A 162 -13.18 8.24 38.92
C ASP A 162 -12.97 8.27 40.46
N ALA A 163 -12.63 7.15 41.07
CA ALA A 163 -12.31 7.06 42.48
C ALA A 163 -11.07 7.91 42.83
N ARG A 164 -10.00 7.82 42.02
CA ARG A 164 -8.80 8.67 42.20
C ARG A 164 -9.10 10.16 42.02
N MET A 165 -9.94 10.49 41.05
CA MET A 165 -10.34 11.88 40.81
C MET A 165 -11.19 12.43 41.96
N GLY A 166 -12.09 11.60 42.55
CA GLY A 166 -12.86 11.96 43.73
C GLY A 166 -11.96 12.27 44.93
N LEU A 167 -10.99 11.38 45.22
CA LEU A 167 -10.02 11.61 46.29
C LEU A 167 -9.16 12.86 46.06
N LEU A 168 -8.77 13.12 44.82
CA LEU A 168 -8.03 14.31 44.43
C LEU A 168 -8.86 15.59 44.70
N GLN A 169 -10.14 15.56 44.30
CA GLN A 169 -11.04 16.71 44.55
C GLN A 169 -11.26 16.97 46.03
N GLU A 170 -11.40 15.92 46.83
CA GLU A 170 -11.51 16.05 48.30
C GLU A 170 -10.26 16.64 48.90
N ALA A 171 -9.08 16.12 48.55
CA ALA A 171 -7.78 16.66 48.99
C ALA A 171 -7.56 18.11 48.54
N MET A 172 -7.96 18.46 47.31
CA MET A 172 -7.91 19.82 46.77
C MET A 172 -8.83 20.79 47.57
N GLY A 173 -9.92 20.25 48.16
CA GLY A 173 -10.83 21.01 48.99
C GLY A 173 -10.21 21.45 50.31
N GLU A 174 -9.26 20.71 50.85
CA GLU A 174 -8.56 21.04 52.13
C GLU A 174 -7.44 22.07 51.96
N LEU A 175 -6.98 22.32 50.71
CA LEU A 175 -5.92 23.25 50.39
C LEU A 175 -6.42 24.71 50.44
N ASN A 176 -5.55 25.62 50.95
CA ASN A 176 -5.84 27.04 50.88
C ASN A 176 -5.69 27.60 49.45
N GLU A 177 -6.25 28.80 49.17
CA GLU A 177 -6.33 29.34 47.79
C GLU A 177 -4.96 29.47 47.12
N ARG A 178 -3.91 29.78 47.88
CA ARG A 178 -2.56 29.91 47.31
C ARG A 178 -1.96 28.57 46.92
N GLU A 179 -2.18 27.54 47.70
CA GLU A 179 -1.70 26.18 47.43
C GLU A 179 -2.45 25.57 46.24
N ARG A 180 -3.76 25.82 46.16
CA ARG A 180 -4.58 25.36 45.02
C ARG A 180 -4.13 25.99 43.71
N HIS A 181 -3.75 27.27 43.72
CA HIS A 181 -3.28 27.96 42.51
C HIS A 181 -1.89 27.51 42.03
N ILE A 182 -1.10 26.88 42.90
CA ILE A 182 0.23 26.34 42.54
C ILE A 182 0.11 24.96 41.88
N ILE A 183 -0.96 24.21 42.19
CA ILE A 183 -1.16 22.82 41.71
C ILE A 183 -1.99 22.79 40.42
N GLN A 184 -2.82 23.79 40.14
CA GLN A 184 -3.52 23.99 38.85
C GLN A 184 -2.59 24.51 37.74
#